data_4b0818c4d682e690a8720f0be185325f
#
_entry.id   4b0818c4d682e690a8720f0be185325f
#
_cell.length_a   1.000
_cell.length_b   1.000
_cell.length_c   1.000
_cell.angle_alpha   90.00
_cell.angle_beta   90.00
_cell.angle_gamma   90.00
#
_symmetry.space_group_name_H-M   'P 1'
#
loop_
_entity.id
_entity.type
_entity.pdbx_description
1 polymer ?
#
loop_
_entity_poly.entity_id
_entity_poly.type
_entity_poly.pdbx_seq_one_letter_code
_entity_poly.pdbx_strand_id
1 'polypeptide(L)'
;TDIVPSGPEEEWTSPPFEANIIDGELIGRGAADMKGSVAVFIEALKKFLKEHPKPNFQIWVMLTSNEEGEPEDGKIDTLINSLTAQKEFIDYCLVGEASSSQSVGDVLRVGRRGSLSGNLKLIGKQGHVAYPKKVLSPILEAGPIINELKHTVWDKGNKFFDPTSFQISNIESGTGATNVVPGNLTMLFNFRFSPESTAESLQERFVNI
;
A
#
# COMPACT_ATOMS: atom_id res chain seq x y z
N THR A 1 -9.13 -11.06 3.13
CA THR A 1 -9.64 -12.32 2.53
C THR A 1 -10.34 -12.12 1.18
N ASP A 2 -10.47 -10.92 0.73
CA ASP A 2 -10.82 -10.54 -0.64
C ASP A 2 -9.68 -10.87 -1.61
N ILE A 3 -9.82 -10.49 -2.83
CA ILE A 3 -8.87 -10.79 -3.89
C ILE A 3 -8.82 -9.61 -4.86
N VAL A 4 -7.65 -9.39 -5.47
CA VAL A 4 -7.51 -8.51 -6.62
C VAL A 4 -8.19 -9.13 -7.87
N PRO A 5 -8.54 -8.33 -8.90
CA PRO A 5 -9.05 -8.86 -10.17
C PRO A 5 -8.15 -9.93 -10.76
N SER A 6 -8.74 -10.93 -11.43
CA SER A 6 -7.97 -12.03 -12.03
C SER A 6 -7.03 -11.61 -13.17
N GLY A 7 -7.33 -10.48 -13.83
CA GLY A 7 -6.76 -10.17 -15.13
C GLY A 7 -7.39 -11.01 -16.25
N PRO A 8 -6.79 -11.02 -17.45
CA PRO A 8 -7.27 -11.80 -18.59
C PRO A 8 -7.22 -13.31 -18.30
N GLU A 9 -8.34 -14.00 -18.49
CA GLU A 9 -8.41 -15.46 -18.21
C GLU A 9 -7.50 -16.30 -19.10
N GLU A 10 -7.21 -15.83 -20.29
CA GLU A 10 -6.30 -16.48 -21.25
C GLU A 10 -4.83 -16.51 -20.80
N GLU A 11 -4.45 -15.71 -19.80
CA GLU A 11 -3.11 -15.72 -19.21
C GLU A 11 -2.96 -16.78 -18.10
N TRP A 12 -4.06 -17.44 -17.71
CA TRP A 12 -4.05 -18.45 -16.67
C TRP A 12 -3.85 -19.86 -17.26
N THR A 13 -3.09 -20.69 -16.57
CA THR A 13 -2.94 -22.12 -16.92
C THR A 13 -4.19 -22.93 -16.64
N SER A 14 -5.12 -22.39 -15.86
CA SER A 14 -6.41 -22.96 -15.49
C SER A 14 -7.35 -21.82 -15.12
N PRO A 15 -8.68 -21.92 -15.33
CA PRO A 15 -9.60 -20.86 -14.97
C PRO A 15 -9.42 -20.41 -13.52
N PRO A 16 -9.29 -19.08 -13.26
CA PRO A 16 -8.82 -18.55 -11.98
C PRO A 16 -9.75 -18.82 -10.79
N PHE A 17 -10.99 -19.24 -11.03
CA PHE A 17 -12.00 -19.47 -10.00
C PHE A 17 -12.47 -20.95 -9.89
N GLU A 18 -11.78 -21.87 -10.56
CA GLU A 18 -12.14 -23.31 -10.52
C GLU A 18 -11.32 -24.11 -9.50
N ALA A 19 -10.28 -23.53 -8.91
CA ALA A 19 -9.44 -24.16 -7.89
C ALA A 19 -8.89 -25.53 -8.31
N ASN A 20 -8.36 -25.63 -9.52
CA ASN A 20 -7.81 -26.87 -10.06
C ASN A 20 -6.45 -27.20 -9.45
N ILE A 21 -6.18 -28.49 -9.26
CA ILE A 21 -4.85 -28.98 -8.82
C ILE A 21 -4.10 -29.50 -10.03
N ILE A 22 -2.97 -28.85 -10.35
CA ILE A 22 -2.10 -29.20 -11.46
C ILE A 22 -0.70 -29.46 -10.90
N ASP A 23 -0.14 -30.63 -11.17
CA ASP A 23 1.20 -31.04 -10.68
C ASP A 23 1.39 -30.90 -9.16
N GLY A 24 0.29 -31.04 -8.39
CA GLY A 24 0.30 -30.93 -6.94
C GLY A 24 0.16 -29.50 -6.40
N GLU A 25 0.01 -28.52 -7.27
CA GLU A 25 -0.21 -27.10 -6.92
C GLU A 25 -1.67 -26.70 -7.13
N LEU A 26 -2.24 -25.98 -6.15
CA LEU A 26 -3.57 -25.39 -6.24
C LEU A 26 -3.52 -24.10 -7.02
N ILE A 27 -4.08 -24.07 -8.22
CA ILE A 27 -4.12 -22.90 -9.11
C ILE A 27 -5.43 -22.16 -8.93
N GLY A 28 -5.36 -20.88 -8.59
CA GLY A 28 -6.55 -20.04 -8.52
C GLY A 28 -6.28 -18.66 -7.93
N ARG A 29 -7.10 -17.68 -8.29
CA ARG A 29 -7.04 -16.33 -7.73
C ARG A 29 -7.35 -16.36 -6.23
N GLY A 30 -6.43 -15.81 -5.42
CA GLY A 30 -6.53 -15.81 -3.96
C GLY A 30 -6.05 -17.10 -3.30
N ALA A 31 -5.56 -18.10 -4.03
CA ALA A 31 -5.04 -19.34 -3.45
C ALA A 31 -3.80 -19.06 -2.59
N ALA A 32 -2.82 -18.33 -3.12
CA ALA A 32 -1.62 -17.91 -2.39
C ALA A 32 -1.87 -16.70 -1.50
N ASP A 33 -2.61 -15.73 -1.99
CA ASP A 33 -2.95 -14.46 -1.32
C ASP A 33 -4.46 -14.28 -1.22
N MET A 34 -5.08 -14.59 -0.04
CA MET A 34 -4.42 -15.35 1.04
C MET A 34 -5.35 -16.46 1.59
N LYS A 35 -6.27 -16.98 0.75
CA LYS A 35 -7.25 -18.01 1.20
C LYS A 35 -6.56 -19.32 1.64
N GLY A 36 -5.40 -19.64 1.04
CA GLY A 36 -4.57 -20.76 1.49
C GLY A 36 -4.12 -20.60 2.95
N SER A 37 -3.63 -19.41 3.32
CA SER A 37 -3.26 -19.09 4.71
C SER A 37 -4.45 -19.18 5.66
N VAL A 38 -5.64 -18.72 5.25
CA VAL A 38 -6.88 -18.86 6.04
C VAL A 38 -7.19 -20.33 6.32
N ALA A 39 -7.10 -21.20 5.31
CA ALA A 39 -7.32 -22.63 5.47
C ALA A 39 -6.30 -23.26 6.44
N VAL A 40 -5.02 -22.89 6.33
CA VAL A 40 -3.95 -23.35 7.23
C VAL A 40 -4.22 -22.87 8.66
N PHE A 41 -4.62 -21.63 8.89
CA PHE A 41 -4.98 -21.15 10.22
C PHE A 41 -6.13 -21.95 10.84
N ILE A 42 -7.18 -22.22 10.08
CA ILE A 42 -8.32 -23.00 10.57
C ILE A 42 -7.89 -24.40 10.99
N GLU A 43 -7.10 -25.09 10.18
CA GLU A 43 -6.63 -26.44 10.50
C GLU A 43 -5.64 -26.45 11.68
N ALA A 44 -4.73 -25.48 11.73
CA ALA A 44 -3.82 -25.32 12.87
C ALA A 44 -4.59 -25.05 14.17
N LEU A 45 -5.60 -24.19 14.14
CA LEU A 45 -6.44 -23.89 15.29
C LEU A 45 -7.25 -25.10 15.75
N LYS A 46 -7.84 -25.86 14.81
CA LYS A 46 -8.56 -27.11 15.13
C LYS A 46 -7.64 -28.12 15.82
N LYS A 47 -6.41 -28.28 15.30
CA LYS A 47 -5.42 -29.17 15.93
C LYS A 47 -5.03 -28.69 17.32
N PHE A 48 -4.74 -27.41 17.47
CA PHE A 48 -4.38 -26.80 18.74
C PHE A 48 -5.48 -26.98 19.80
N LEU A 49 -6.73 -26.69 19.47
CA LEU A 49 -7.86 -26.82 20.41
C LEU A 49 -8.16 -28.27 20.77
N LYS A 50 -7.84 -29.23 19.90
CA LYS A 50 -7.93 -30.66 20.22
C LYS A 50 -6.90 -31.06 21.29
N GLU A 51 -5.68 -30.54 21.19
CA GLU A 51 -4.59 -30.80 22.14
C GLU A 51 -4.75 -29.95 23.43
N HIS A 52 -5.33 -28.74 23.30
CA HIS A 52 -5.53 -27.77 24.38
C HIS A 52 -6.99 -27.30 24.44
N PRO A 53 -7.92 -28.14 24.94
CA PRO A 53 -9.37 -27.86 24.86
C PRO A 53 -9.83 -26.67 25.72
N LYS A 54 -9.01 -26.18 26.63
CA LYS A 54 -9.28 -25.00 27.47
C LYS A 54 -8.03 -24.14 27.60
N PRO A 55 -7.66 -23.41 26.55
CA PRO A 55 -6.54 -22.47 26.65
C PRO A 55 -6.86 -21.37 27.69
N ASN A 56 -5.85 -20.86 28.36
CA ASN A 56 -5.98 -19.78 29.36
C ASN A 56 -5.93 -18.37 28.72
N PHE A 57 -6.15 -18.27 27.42
CA PHE A 57 -6.19 -17.03 26.63
C PHE A 57 -7.30 -17.13 25.58
N GLN A 58 -7.70 -16.00 25.05
CA GLN A 58 -8.67 -15.90 23.95
C GLN A 58 -7.95 -15.96 22.62
N ILE A 59 -8.60 -16.57 21.62
CA ILE A 59 -8.13 -16.58 20.23
C ILE A 59 -9.21 -15.92 19.38
N TRP A 60 -8.82 -14.86 18.72
CA TRP A 60 -9.66 -14.13 17.80
C TRP A 60 -9.25 -14.43 16.36
N VAL A 61 -10.20 -14.79 15.51
CA VAL A 61 -9.97 -14.94 14.07
C VAL A 61 -10.64 -13.77 13.38
N MET A 62 -9.84 -12.86 12.86
CA MET A 62 -10.33 -11.70 12.13
C MET A 62 -10.20 -11.95 10.63
N LEU A 63 -11.32 -11.95 9.93
CA LEU A 63 -11.38 -12.02 8.46
C LEU A 63 -11.94 -10.70 7.95
N THR A 64 -11.20 -10.07 7.05
CA THR A 64 -11.59 -8.80 6.45
C THR A 64 -12.04 -9.00 5.00
N SER A 65 -12.88 -8.11 4.52
CA SER A 65 -13.17 -7.90 3.11
C SER A 65 -12.69 -6.50 2.73
N ASN A 66 -12.26 -6.29 1.49
CA ASN A 66 -11.77 -5.01 1.00
C ASN A 66 -10.41 -4.56 1.60
N GLU A 67 -9.51 -5.53 1.86
CA GLU A 67 -8.12 -5.24 2.20
C GLU A 67 -7.37 -4.71 0.99
N GLU A 68 -7.69 -5.25 -0.19
CA GLU A 68 -7.14 -4.89 -1.50
C GLU A 68 -7.82 -3.65 -2.13
N GLY A 69 -8.83 -3.10 -1.46
CA GLY A 69 -9.62 -1.96 -1.94
C GLY A 69 -9.08 -0.60 -1.49
N GLU A 70 -9.85 0.44 -1.79
CA GLU A 70 -9.51 1.81 -1.37
C GLU A 70 -9.57 1.96 0.16
N PRO A 71 -8.62 2.72 0.75
CA PRO A 71 -8.49 2.89 2.21
C PRO A 71 -9.74 3.50 2.89
N GLU A 72 -10.59 4.19 2.12
CA GLU A 72 -11.77 4.90 2.65
C GLU A 72 -12.83 3.97 3.25
N ASP A 73 -12.79 2.69 2.95
CA ASP A 73 -13.74 1.72 3.49
C ASP A 73 -13.47 1.27 4.94
N GLY A 74 -12.41 1.75 5.59
CA GLY A 74 -12.16 1.84 7.04
C GLY A 74 -12.56 0.67 7.94
N LYS A 75 -12.75 -0.53 7.40
CA LYS A 75 -13.39 -1.65 8.11
C LYS A 75 -12.54 -2.23 9.23
N ILE A 76 -11.21 -2.22 9.07
CA ILE A 76 -10.28 -2.70 10.11
C ILE A 76 -10.30 -1.71 11.29
N ASP A 77 -10.20 -0.42 11.02
CA ASP A 77 -10.25 0.61 12.06
C ASP A 77 -11.56 0.58 12.82
N THR A 78 -12.68 0.38 12.12
CA THR A 78 -14.00 0.25 12.75
C THR A 78 -14.04 -0.93 13.71
N LEU A 79 -13.49 -2.09 13.32
CA LEU A 79 -13.42 -3.26 14.17
C LEU A 79 -12.51 -3.03 15.39
N ILE A 80 -11.32 -2.50 15.18
CA ILE A 80 -10.36 -2.20 16.27
C ILE A 80 -10.97 -1.20 17.25
N ASN A 81 -11.63 -0.15 16.76
CA ASN A 81 -12.32 0.83 17.60
C ASN A 81 -13.45 0.18 18.39
N SER A 82 -14.20 -0.75 17.80
CA SER A 82 -15.25 -1.51 18.49
C SER A 82 -14.69 -2.38 19.60
N LEU A 83 -13.59 -3.11 19.37
CA LEU A 83 -12.91 -3.93 20.38
C LEU A 83 -12.39 -3.05 21.51
N THR A 84 -11.76 -1.94 21.21
CA THR A 84 -11.26 -0.96 22.18
C THR A 84 -12.39 -0.41 23.05
N ALA A 85 -13.54 -0.08 22.44
CA ALA A 85 -14.72 0.40 23.15
C ALA A 85 -15.31 -0.66 24.12
N GLN A 86 -15.15 -1.94 23.78
CA GLN A 86 -15.54 -3.07 24.63
C GLN A 86 -14.46 -3.42 25.69
N LYS A 87 -13.34 -2.68 25.72
CA LYS A 87 -12.18 -2.93 26.57
C LYS A 87 -11.52 -4.31 26.33
N GLU A 88 -11.65 -4.81 25.10
CA GLU A 88 -10.92 -5.98 24.64
C GLU A 88 -9.55 -5.55 24.13
N PHE A 89 -8.49 -6.13 24.69
CA PHE A 89 -7.12 -5.82 24.31
C PHE A 89 -6.49 -7.03 23.63
N ILE A 90 -5.76 -6.79 22.57
CA ILE A 90 -5.05 -7.80 21.81
C ILE A 90 -3.57 -7.71 22.17
N ASP A 91 -3.01 -8.75 22.79
CA ASP A 91 -1.59 -8.80 23.15
C ASP A 91 -0.70 -9.14 21.97
N TYR A 92 -1.18 -9.99 21.05
CA TYR A 92 -0.43 -10.47 19.89
C TYR A 92 -1.33 -10.52 18.66
N CYS A 93 -0.75 -10.24 17.49
CA CYS A 93 -1.42 -10.36 16.20
C CYS A 93 -0.54 -11.15 15.23
N LEU A 94 -1.12 -12.18 14.64
CA LEU A 94 -0.50 -12.94 13.56
C LEU A 94 -1.25 -12.69 12.26
N VAL A 95 -0.56 -12.10 11.28
CA VAL A 95 -1.09 -11.80 9.95
C VAL A 95 -0.66 -12.91 8.99
N GLY A 96 -1.62 -13.50 8.30
CA GLY A 96 -1.40 -14.66 7.41
C GLY A 96 -0.99 -14.32 5.98
N GLU A 97 -0.47 -13.13 5.76
CA GLU A 97 0.04 -12.73 4.45
C GLU A 97 1.31 -13.50 4.05
N ALA A 98 1.44 -13.77 2.77
CA ALA A 98 2.60 -14.48 2.22
C ALA A 98 3.89 -13.70 2.49
N SER A 99 4.86 -14.33 3.14
CA SER A 99 6.15 -13.72 3.49
C SER A 99 7.35 -14.57 3.14
N SER A 100 7.16 -15.88 2.96
CA SER A 100 8.23 -16.81 2.63
C SER A 100 8.84 -16.55 1.24
N SER A 101 10.13 -16.77 1.10
CA SER A 101 10.92 -16.49 -0.10
C SER A 101 11.34 -17.75 -0.86
N GLN A 102 11.99 -18.68 -0.18
CA GLN A 102 12.55 -19.92 -0.76
C GLN A 102 11.86 -21.17 -0.22
N SER A 103 11.52 -21.16 1.05
CA SER A 103 10.84 -22.26 1.74
C SER A 103 9.86 -21.73 2.77
N VAL A 104 8.84 -22.54 3.07
CA VAL A 104 7.79 -22.16 4.02
C VAL A 104 8.40 -21.79 5.37
N GLY A 105 8.12 -20.57 5.85
CA GLY A 105 8.54 -20.07 7.15
C GLY A 105 9.98 -19.56 7.22
N ASP A 106 10.68 -19.41 6.10
CA ASP A 106 12.05 -18.87 6.06
C ASP A 106 12.12 -17.36 6.33
N VAL A 107 11.02 -16.64 6.14
CA VAL A 107 10.92 -15.20 6.39
C VAL A 107 9.67 -14.89 7.22
N LEU A 108 9.88 -14.26 8.37
CA LEU A 108 8.83 -13.67 9.19
C LEU A 108 8.97 -12.15 9.18
N ARG A 109 7.91 -11.46 8.82
CA ARG A 109 7.87 -10.00 8.85
C ARG A 109 7.45 -9.53 10.25
N VAL A 110 8.27 -8.71 10.88
CA VAL A 110 8.02 -8.15 12.22
C VAL A 110 7.40 -6.75 12.17
N GLY A 111 7.08 -6.27 10.98
CA GLY A 111 6.44 -4.99 10.72
C GLY A 111 6.45 -4.66 9.23
N ARG A 112 5.82 -3.56 8.86
CA ARG A 112 5.78 -3.04 7.49
C ARG A 112 6.09 -1.54 7.49
N ARG A 113 6.60 -1.06 6.37
CA ARG A 113 6.72 0.39 6.14
C ARG A 113 5.32 0.98 5.91
N GLY A 114 5.12 2.21 6.36
CA GLY A 114 3.91 2.95 6.06
C GLY A 114 3.87 3.39 4.58
N SER A 115 2.68 3.76 4.13
CA SER A 115 2.43 4.31 2.80
C SER A 115 1.65 5.61 2.93
N LEU A 116 2.12 6.67 2.26
CA LEU A 116 1.44 7.96 2.20
C LEU A 116 1.43 8.43 0.75
N SER A 117 0.26 8.48 0.14
CA SER A 117 0.06 9.04 -1.20
C SER A 117 -0.35 10.49 -1.12
N GLY A 118 0.00 11.26 -2.14
CA GLY A 118 -0.41 12.64 -2.25
C GLY A 118 -0.54 13.11 -3.70
N ASN A 119 -1.20 14.24 -3.82
CA ASN A 119 -1.40 14.94 -5.08
C ASN A 119 -0.93 16.39 -4.92
N LEU A 120 0.12 16.78 -5.67
CA LEU A 120 0.59 18.15 -5.74
C LEU A 120 0.09 18.79 -7.02
N LYS A 121 -0.63 19.90 -6.88
CA LYS A 121 -1.11 20.70 -8.02
C LYS A 121 -0.40 22.04 -8.05
N LEU A 122 0.32 22.30 -9.12
CA LEU A 122 0.92 23.60 -9.41
C LEU A 122 -0.01 24.40 -10.33
N ILE A 123 -0.33 25.62 -9.93
CA ILE A 123 -1.19 26.52 -10.68
C ILE A 123 -0.33 27.64 -11.26
N GLY A 124 -0.26 27.67 -12.58
CA GLY A 124 0.44 28.68 -13.33
C GLY A 124 -0.52 29.65 -14.05
N LYS A 125 -0.03 30.22 -15.14
CA LYS A 125 -0.84 31.09 -16.01
C LYS A 125 -0.66 30.68 -17.47
N GLN A 126 -1.73 30.16 -18.03
CA GLN A 126 -1.76 29.73 -19.44
C GLN A 126 -1.59 30.88 -20.42
N GLY A 127 -0.93 30.62 -21.54
CA GLY A 127 -0.86 31.57 -22.64
C GLY A 127 0.08 31.14 -23.79
N HIS A 128 0.26 31.99 -24.75
CA HIS A 128 1.07 31.71 -25.93
C HIS A 128 2.57 31.82 -25.59
N VAL A 129 3.39 30.86 -25.99
CA VAL A 129 4.85 30.78 -25.68
C VAL A 129 5.63 32.04 -26.19
N ALA A 130 5.15 32.74 -27.23
CA ALA A 130 5.78 33.95 -27.69
C ALA A 130 5.70 35.15 -26.72
N TYR A 131 4.91 35.03 -25.65
CA TYR A 131 4.72 36.11 -24.68
C TYR A 131 5.13 35.65 -23.26
N PRO A 132 6.44 35.36 -23.01
CA PRO A 132 6.90 34.76 -21.75
C PRO A 132 6.58 35.62 -20.53
N LYS A 133 6.48 36.94 -20.65
CA LYS A 133 6.13 37.84 -19.55
C LYS A 133 4.63 37.81 -19.15
N LYS A 134 3.77 37.16 -19.95
CA LYS A 134 2.32 37.07 -19.71
C LYS A 134 1.87 35.72 -19.25
N VAL A 135 2.77 34.74 -19.16
CA VAL A 135 2.52 33.36 -18.77
C VAL A 135 3.33 33.01 -17.51
N LEU A 136 2.89 31.99 -16.80
CA LEU A 136 3.66 31.33 -15.75
C LEU A 136 3.57 29.82 -15.99
N SER A 137 4.72 29.21 -16.33
CA SER A 137 4.76 27.79 -16.68
C SER A 137 4.86 26.93 -15.43
N PRO A 138 3.83 26.18 -15.05
CA PRO A 138 3.91 25.27 -13.93
C PRO A 138 4.87 24.10 -14.19
N ILE A 139 5.16 23.80 -15.47
CA ILE A 139 6.18 22.79 -15.83
C ILE A 139 7.59 23.25 -15.46
N LEU A 140 7.91 24.52 -15.73
CA LEU A 140 9.23 25.06 -15.38
C LEU A 140 9.38 25.22 -13.84
N GLU A 141 8.33 25.67 -13.17
CA GLU A 141 8.30 25.81 -11.71
C GLU A 141 8.38 24.45 -10.97
N ALA A 142 7.90 23.37 -11.61
CA ALA A 142 8.04 22.01 -11.06
C ALA A 142 9.51 21.55 -10.99
N GLY A 143 10.38 22.04 -11.88
CA GLY A 143 11.77 21.61 -11.94
C GLY A 143 12.53 21.72 -10.62
N PRO A 144 12.64 22.93 -10.02
CA PRO A 144 13.26 23.12 -8.72
C PRO A 144 12.65 22.25 -7.61
N ILE A 145 11.31 22.19 -7.56
CA ILE A 145 10.57 21.38 -6.56
C ILE A 145 10.94 19.90 -6.68
N ILE A 146 10.90 19.34 -7.89
CA ILE A 146 11.27 17.95 -8.15
C ILE A 146 12.73 17.70 -7.76
N ASN A 147 13.63 18.63 -8.07
CA ASN A 147 15.04 18.51 -7.70
C ASN A 147 15.23 18.48 -6.18
N GLU A 148 14.54 19.32 -5.44
CA GLU A 148 14.59 19.36 -3.98
C GLU A 148 14.03 18.06 -3.38
N LEU A 149 12.83 17.64 -3.81
CA LEU A 149 12.18 16.41 -3.38
C LEU A 149 13.08 15.17 -3.63
N LYS A 150 13.75 15.11 -4.79
CA LYS A 150 14.68 14.03 -5.16
C LYS A 150 15.87 13.90 -4.20
N HIS A 151 16.39 15.03 -3.70
CA HIS A 151 17.60 15.05 -2.87
C HIS A 151 17.29 15.11 -1.37
N THR A 152 16.02 15.25 -0.99
CA THR A 152 15.62 15.29 0.41
C THR A 152 15.83 13.93 1.08
N VAL A 153 16.63 13.92 2.14
CA VAL A 153 16.76 12.75 3.02
C VAL A 153 15.63 12.80 4.04
N TRP A 154 14.65 11.94 3.88
CA TRP A 154 13.47 11.91 4.73
C TRP A 154 13.74 11.36 6.12
N ASP A 155 14.48 10.25 6.21
CA ASP A 155 15.11 9.68 7.41
C ASP A 155 16.27 8.75 7.02
N LYS A 156 16.83 8.05 7.98
CA LYS A 156 17.94 7.11 7.75
C LYS A 156 17.54 5.64 7.88
N GLY A 157 16.25 5.39 8.13
CA GLY A 157 15.78 4.06 8.49
C GLY A 157 16.39 3.55 9.80
N ASN A 158 16.30 2.26 10.02
CA ASN A 158 16.90 1.59 11.18
C ASN A 158 17.36 0.17 10.83
N LYS A 159 17.73 -0.63 11.84
CA LYS A 159 18.25 -1.99 11.61
C LYS A 159 17.25 -2.96 10.97
N PHE A 160 15.96 -2.61 10.91
CA PHE A 160 14.89 -3.46 10.36
C PHE A 160 14.26 -2.89 9.09
N PHE A 161 14.36 -1.57 8.89
CA PHE A 161 13.69 -0.88 7.81
C PHE A 161 14.63 0.06 7.07
N ASP A 162 14.60 -0.03 5.76
CA ASP A 162 15.28 0.93 4.89
C ASP A 162 14.75 2.35 5.12
N PRO A 163 15.56 3.38 4.77
CA PRO A 163 15.12 4.76 4.81
C PRO A 163 13.81 5.00 4.07
N THR A 164 13.06 5.98 4.53
CA THR A 164 11.86 6.46 3.83
C THR A 164 12.21 6.88 2.42
N SER A 165 11.46 6.34 1.46
CA SER A 165 11.59 6.66 0.04
C SER A 165 10.42 7.50 -0.44
N PHE A 166 10.70 8.41 -1.38
CA PHE A 166 9.72 9.24 -2.07
C PHE A 166 9.80 8.98 -3.57
N GLN A 167 8.63 8.81 -4.22
CA GLN A 167 8.55 8.61 -5.66
C GLN A 167 7.37 9.40 -6.24
N ILE A 168 7.61 10.09 -7.35
CA ILE A 168 6.55 10.65 -8.18
C ILE A 168 6.11 9.56 -9.16
N SER A 169 4.85 9.18 -9.13
CA SER A 169 4.31 8.11 -9.97
C SER A 169 3.70 8.63 -11.27
N ASN A 170 3.16 9.84 -11.26
CA ASN A 170 2.55 10.46 -12.43
C ASN A 170 2.80 11.97 -12.46
N ILE A 171 2.94 12.50 -13.67
CA ILE A 171 2.93 13.94 -13.93
C ILE A 171 2.03 14.19 -15.14
N GLU A 172 1.04 15.05 -14.95
CA GLU A 172 0.12 15.47 -16.00
C GLU A 172 0.15 16.98 -16.17
N SER A 173 0.38 17.44 -17.38
CA SER A 173 0.34 18.84 -17.77
C SER A 173 0.28 18.97 -19.30
N GLY A 174 -0.09 20.15 -19.77
CA GLY A 174 -0.08 20.46 -21.20
C GLY A 174 -1.48 20.43 -21.83
N THR A 175 -1.54 20.98 -23.02
CA THR A 175 -2.76 21.05 -23.86
C THR A 175 -2.62 20.25 -25.14
N GLY A 176 -1.46 19.60 -25.37
CA GLY A 176 -1.09 18.97 -26.64
C GLY A 176 -0.60 19.94 -27.71
N ALA A 177 -0.73 21.26 -27.52
CA ALA A 177 -0.28 22.27 -28.48
C ALA A 177 1.14 22.74 -28.15
N THR A 178 2.01 22.80 -29.15
CA THR A 178 3.43 23.18 -29.00
C THR A 178 3.65 24.67 -28.69
N ASN A 179 2.66 25.50 -28.98
CA ASN A 179 2.72 26.95 -28.81
C ASN A 179 1.93 27.50 -27.60
N VAL A 180 1.47 26.62 -26.72
CA VAL A 180 0.70 26.99 -25.51
C VAL A 180 1.41 26.53 -24.24
N VAL A 181 1.70 27.47 -23.36
CA VAL A 181 2.09 27.17 -21.97
C VAL A 181 0.86 26.74 -21.18
N PRO A 182 0.84 25.58 -20.51
CA PRO A 182 -0.31 25.13 -19.74
C PRO A 182 -0.55 25.99 -18.50
N GLY A 183 -1.78 25.95 -17.98
CA GLY A 183 -2.17 26.71 -16.77
C GLY A 183 -2.02 25.93 -15.47
N ASN A 184 -1.81 24.62 -15.55
CA ASN A 184 -1.63 23.77 -14.37
C ASN A 184 -0.75 22.54 -14.66
N LEU A 185 -0.23 21.95 -13.60
CA LEU A 185 0.45 20.67 -13.59
C LEU A 185 0.00 19.91 -12.35
N THR A 186 -0.21 18.61 -12.47
CA THR A 186 -0.55 17.72 -11.37
C THR A 186 0.51 16.63 -11.26
N MET A 187 0.99 16.35 -10.04
CA MET A 187 1.90 15.25 -9.76
C MET A 187 1.27 14.35 -8.70
N LEU A 188 1.21 13.04 -8.99
CA LEU A 188 0.89 12.02 -8.00
C LEU A 188 2.19 11.45 -7.44
N PHE A 189 2.26 11.30 -6.14
CA PHE A 189 3.44 10.79 -5.46
C PHE A 189 3.08 9.83 -4.32
N ASN A 190 4.07 9.04 -3.90
CA ASN A 190 3.94 8.16 -2.75
C ASN A 190 5.23 8.13 -1.92
N PHE A 191 5.04 8.13 -0.62
CA PHE A 191 6.07 7.77 0.36
C PHE A 191 5.90 6.31 0.79
N ARG A 192 6.99 5.57 0.84
CA ARG A 192 7.12 4.34 1.62
C ARG A 192 7.98 4.65 2.81
N PHE A 193 7.37 4.85 3.98
CA PHE A 193 8.07 5.41 5.12
C PHE A 193 8.38 4.38 6.22
N SER A 194 9.55 4.55 6.80
CA SER A 194 10.04 3.76 7.93
C SER A 194 9.36 4.20 9.23
N PRO A 195 9.44 3.40 10.31
CA PRO A 195 8.93 3.81 11.63
C PRO A 195 9.62 5.04 12.24
N GLU A 196 10.73 5.52 11.62
CA GLU A 196 11.42 6.75 12.04
C GLU A 196 10.69 8.03 11.59
N SER A 197 9.69 7.89 10.71
CA SER A 197 8.85 8.98 10.21
C SER A 197 7.38 8.68 10.46
N THR A 198 6.55 9.71 10.54
CA THR A 198 5.08 9.59 10.56
C THR A 198 4.49 10.30 9.34
N ALA A 199 3.24 9.98 9.00
CA ALA A 199 2.54 10.65 7.90
C ALA A 199 2.50 12.16 8.10
N GLU A 200 2.24 12.61 9.33
CA GLU A 200 2.17 14.03 9.71
C GLU A 200 3.53 14.71 9.53
N SER A 201 4.62 14.09 10.01
CA SER A 201 5.96 14.66 9.89
C SER A 201 6.41 14.76 8.43
N LEU A 202 6.05 13.78 7.59
CA LEU A 202 6.36 13.80 6.17
C LEU A 202 5.54 14.87 5.44
N GLN A 203 4.25 14.99 5.76
CA GLN A 203 3.39 16.03 5.20
C GLN A 203 3.90 17.43 5.56
N GLU A 204 4.23 17.68 6.82
CA GLU A 204 4.78 18.95 7.26
C GLU A 204 6.08 19.31 6.52
N ARG A 205 7.01 18.38 6.41
CA ARG A 205 8.26 18.59 5.69
C ARG A 205 8.06 18.78 4.19
N PHE A 206 7.13 18.04 3.59
CA PHE A 206 6.80 18.17 2.17
C PHE A 206 6.23 19.55 1.83
N VAL A 207 5.36 20.09 2.67
CA VAL A 207 4.74 21.41 2.45
C VAL A 207 5.76 22.55 2.62
N ASN A 208 6.87 22.33 3.32
CA ASN A 208 7.92 23.32 3.53
C ASN A 208 9.02 23.31 2.45
N ILE A 209 8.91 22.44 1.44
CA ILE A 209 9.75 22.42 0.23
C ILE A 209 9.12 23.29 -0.87
#